data_54824c89add0cfdda4b3db9e5ee5e0fa
#
_entry.id   54824c89add0cfdda4b3db9e5ee5e0fa
#
_cell.length_a   1.000
_cell.length_b   1.000
_cell.length_c   1.000
_cell.angle_alpha   90.00
_cell.angle_beta   90.00
_cell.angle_gamma   90.00
#
_symmetry.space_group_name_H-M   'P 1'
#
loop_
_entity.id
_entity.type
_entity.pdbx_description
1 polymer ?
#
loop_
_entity_poly.entity_id
_entity_poly.type
_entity_poly.pdbx_seq_one_letter_code
_entity_poly.pdbx_strand_id
1 'polypeptide(L)'
;MTKHIQYETVGTCSKLIDVTADENDVIQQVFFLGGCNGNLQGISQLVRGQKIDDVIKKINGVRCGAKNTSCPDQLCRALEKLKTAPLEA
;
A
#
# COMPACT_ATOMS: atom_id res chain seq x y z
N MET A 1 17.76 3.93 -7.23
CA MET A 1 17.51 2.60 -6.67
C MET A 1 16.12 2.57 -6.05
N THR A 2 15.40 1.49 -6.24
CA THR A 2 14.04 1.37 -5.72
C THR A 2 13.86 0.01 -5.06
N LYS A 3 12.82 -0.13 -4.27
CA LYS A 3 12.36 -1.41 -3.74
C LYS A 3 10.91 -1.60 -4.14
N HIS A 4 10.55 -2.85 -4.40
CA HIS A 4 9.27 -3.22 -4.97
C HIS A 4 8.80 -4.55 -4.41
N ILE A 5 7.53 -4.64 -4.04
CA ILE A 5 6.91 -5.91 -3.66
C ILE A 5 5.50 -6.01 -4.23
N GLN A 6 5.00 -7.23 -4.29
CA GLN A 6 3.60 -7.53 -4.52
C GLN A 6 3.05 -8.21 -3.27
N TYR A 7 1.95 -7.72 -2.75
CA TYR A 7 1.36 -8.21 -1.52
C TYR A 7 -0.04 -8.75 -1.78
N GLU A 8 -0.26 -10.02 -1.45
CA GLU A 8 -1.59 -10.62 -1.54
C GLU A 8 -2.43 -10.14 -0.37
N THR A 9 -3.58 -9.55 -0.67
CA THR A 9 -4.48 -9.02 0.35
C THR A 9 -5.34 -10.10 0.97
N VAL A 10 -5.76 -9.86 2.21
CA VAL A 10 -6.65 -10.76 2.94
C VAL A 10 -7.80 -9.95 3.53
N GLY A 11 -9.03 -10.43 3.32
CA GLY A 11 -10.20 -9.83 3.94
C GLY A 11 -10.69 -8.54 3.29
N THR A 12 -10.25 -8.24 2.06
CA THR A 12 -10.68 -7.05 1.34
C THR A 12 -11.14 -7.40 -0.07
N CYS A 13 -11.72 -6.43 -0.77
CA CYS A 13 -12.18 -6.62 -2.15
C CYS A 13 -11.04 -6.61 -3.17
N SER A 14 -9.88 -6.02 -2.86
CA SER A 14 -8.71 -6.11 -3.73
C SER A 14 -8.02 -7.46 -3.54
N LYS A 15 -7.27 -7.90 -4.55
CA LYS A 15 -6.59 -9.19 -4.55
C LYS A 15 -5.09 -9.06 -4.31
N LEU A 16 -4.50 -7.99 -4.82
CA LEU A 16 -3.06 -7.81 -4.82
C LEU A 16 -2.74 -6.33 -4.75
N ILE A 17 -1.70 -5.98 -4.02
CA ILE A 17 -1.16 -4.62 -3.99
C ILE A 17 0.28 -4.66 -4.46
N ASP A 18 0.57 -3.88 -5.50
CA ASP A 18 1.92 -3.71 -6.03
C ASP A 18 2.43 -2.34 -5.59
N VAL A 19 3.51 -2.30 -4.83
CA VAL A 19 4.04 -1.05 -4.29
C VAL A 19 5.52 -0.92 -4.58
N THR A 20 5.94 0.32 -4.88
CA THR A 20 7.32 0.67 -5.15
C THR A 20 7.70 1.92 -4.36
N ALA A 21 8.87 1.91 -3.75
CA ALA A 21 9.42 3.07 -3.05
C ALA A 21 10.89 3.25 -3.43
N ASP A 22 11.41 4.46 -3.19
CA ASP A 22 12.82 4.74 -3.44
C ASP A 22 13.67 4.42 -2.19
N GLU A 23 14.97 4.73 -2.26
CA GLU A 23 15.91 4.47 -1.17
C GLU A 23 15.61 5.28 0.09
N ASN A 24 14.79 6.32 -0.01
CA ASN A 24 14.40 7.16 1.12
C ASN A 24 13.03 6.78 1.69
N ASP A 25 12.48 5.63 1.28
CA ASP A 25 11.14 5.17 1.67
C ASP A 25 10.01 6.11 1.23
N VAL A 26 10.23 6.83 0.14
CA VAL A 26 9.19 7.64 -0.51
C VAL A 26 8.47 6.78 -1.53
N ILE A 27 7.14 6.69 -1.39
CA ILE A 27 6.31 5.86 -2.25
C ILE A 27 6.31 6.44 -3.67
N GLN A 28 6.70 5.63 -4.65
CA GLN A 28 6.74 6.03 -6.05
C GLN A 28 5.48 5.62 -6.79
N GLN A 29 4.94 4.45 -6.48
CA GLN A 29 3.79 3.91 -7.18
C GLN A 29 3.07 2.89 -6.32
N VAL A 30 1.74 2.91 -6.38
CA VAL A 30 0.87 1.90 -5.77
C VAL A 30 -0.15 1.47 -6.82
N PHE A 31 -0.33 0.17 -6.97
CA PHE A 31 -1.31 -0.40 -7.88
C PHE A 31 -2.11 -1.47 -7.15
N PHE A 32 -3.44 -1.37 -7.22
CA PHE A 32 -4.34 -2.37 -6.66
C PHE A 32 -4.93 -3.21 -7.79
N LEU A 33 -4.85 -4.51 -7.67
CA LEU A 33 -5.52 -5.44 -8.57
C LEU A 33 -6.86 -5.84 -7.96
N GLY A 34 -7.94 -5.56 -8.68
CA GLY A 34 -9.29 -5.82 -8.19
C GLY A 34 -9.79 -4.75 -7.21
N GLY A 35 -11.00 -4.93 -6.71
CA GLY A 35 -11.61 -4.01 -5.75
C GLY A 35 -12.25 -2.79 -6.40
N CYS A 36 -12.47 -1.74 -5.61
CA CYS A 36 -13.16 -0.52 -6.04
C CYS A 36 -12.20 0.40 -6.79
N ASN A 37 -12.26 0.38 -8.12
CA ASN A 37 -11.32 1.10 -8.97
C ASN A 37 -11.16 2.58 -8.61
N GLY A 38 -12.26 3.30 -8.48
CA GLY A 38 -12.22 4.74 -8.23
C GLY A 38 -11.56 5.07 -6.89
N ASN A 39 -11.99 4.40 -5.83
CA ASN A 39 -11.46 4.63 -4.50
C ASN A 39 -9.99 4.23 -4.38
N LEU A 40 -9.62 3.09 -4.97
CA LEU A 40 -8.24 2.60 -4.90
C LEU A 40 -7.30 3.45 -5.74
N GLN A 41 -7.75 3.95 -6.88
CA GLN A 41 -6.96 4.90 -7.66
C GLN A 41 -6.74 6.21 -6.90
N GLY A 42 -7.77 6.69 -6.21
CA GLY A 42 -7.66 7.87 -5.36
C GLY A 42 -6.62 7.70 -4.27
N ILE A 43 -6.67 6.58 -3.57
CA ILE A 43 -5.69 6.25 -2.53
C ILE A 43 -4.29 6.19 -3.13
N SER A 44 -4.12 5.54 -4.28
CA SER A 44 -2.82 5.43 -4.95
C SER A 44 -2.24 6.80 -5.28
N GLN A 45 -3.06 7.74 -5.75
CA GLN A 45 -2.60 9.09 -6.05
C GLN A 45 -2.24 9.87 -4.78
N LEU A 46 -3.03 9.72 -3.72
CA LEU A 46 -2.80 10.44 -2.47
C LEU A 46 -1.50 10.01 -1.77
N VAL A 47 -1.14 8.73 -1.86
CA VAL A 47 0.05 8.22 -1.16
C VAL A 47 1.33 8.40 -1.95
N ARG A 48 1.25 8.65 -3.26
CA ARG A 48 2.47 8.89 -4.07
C ARG A 48 3.20 10.12 -3.55
N GLY A 49 4.52 9.99 -3.41
CA GLY A 49 5.35 11.06 -2.87
C GLY A 49 5.33 11.16 -1.35
N GLN A 50 4.54 10.34 -0.67
CA GLN A 50 4.51 10.29 0.79
C GLN A 50 5.52 9.27 1.30
N LYS A 51 6.02 9.47 2.51
CA LYS A 51 6.87 8.48 3.16
C LYS A 51 6.04 7.32 3.68
N ILE A 52 6.61 6.12 3.62
CA ILE A 52 5.95 4.90 4.09
C ILE A 52 5.43 5.06 5.52
N ASP A 53 6.27 5.55 6.43
CA ASP A 53 5.89 5.70 7.84
C ASP A 53 4.74 6.69 8.02
N ASP A 54 4.69 7.75 7.23
CA ASP A 54 3.61 8.74 7.32
C ASP A 54 2.28 8.15 6.88
N VAL A 55 2.28 7.34 5.84
CA VAL A 55 1.07 6.68 5.37
C VAL A 55 0.58 5.66 6.39
N ILE A 56 1.49 4.86 6.94
CA ILE A 56 1.13 3.87 7.95
C ILE A 56 0.48 4.55 9.16
N LYS A 57 1.03 5.66 9.63
CA LYS A 57 0.46 6.39 10.76
C LYS A 57 -0.96 6.86 10.50
N LYS A 58 -1.25 7.28 9.27
CA LYS A 58 -2.52 7.90 8.93
C LYS A 58 -3.65 6.90 8.71
N ILE A 59 -3.36 5.75 8.11
CA ILE A 59 -4.41 4.85 7.65
C ILE A 59 -4.32 3.44 8.24
N ASN A 60 -3.38 3.19 9.12
CA ASN A 60 -3.27 1.89 9.80
C ASN A 60 -4.53 1.63 10.62
N GLY A 61 -5.09 0.42 10.47
CA GLY A 61 -6.25 0.00 11.25
C GLY A 61 -7.60 0.46 10.71
N VAL A 62 -7.63 1.17 9.58
CA VAL A 62 -8.91 1.54 8.96
C VAL A 62 -9.67 0.28 8.55
N ARG A 63 -10.94 0.19 8.95
CA ARG A 63 -11.79 -0.97 8.68
C ARG A 63 -12.85 -0.64 7.65
N CYS A 64 -13.23 -1.65 6.88
CA CYS A 64 -14.29 -1.54 5.88
C CYS A 64 -15.56 -2.22 6.43
N GLY A 65 -16.52 -1.42 6.90
CA GLY A 65 -17.77 -1.94 7.47
C GLY A 65 -17.51 -2.85 8.68
N ALA A 66 -18.05 -4.05 8.66
CA ALA A 66 -17.88 -5.04 9.73
C ALA A 66 -16.60 -5.87 9.62
N LYS A 67 -15.80 -5.64 8.58
CA LYS A 67 -14.55 -6.38 8.38
C LYS A 67 -13.48 -5.90 9.35
N ASN A 68 -12.52 -6.78 9.66
CA ASN A 68 -11.41 -6.45 10.54
C ASN A 68 -10.33 -5.61 9.86
N THR A 69 -10.41 -5.44 8.54
CA THR A 69 -9.40 -4.75 7.75
C THR A 69 -10.06 -4.03 6.58
N SER A 70 -9.28 -3.32 5.79
CA SER A 70 -9.72 -2.61 4.60
C SER A 70 -8.59 -2.56 3.58
N CYS A 71 -8.85 -2.09 2.36
CA CYS A 71 -7.78 -1.89 1.37
C CYS A 71 -6.71 -0.92 1.88
N PRO A 72 -7.04 0.24 2.52
CA PRO A 72 -6.02 1.08 3.13
C PRO A 72 -5.21 0.37 4.21
N ASP A 73 -5.85 -0.43 5.06
CA ASP A 73 -5.14 -1.19 6.10
C ASP A 73 -4.22 -2.23 5.48
N GLN A 74 -4.68 -2.94 4.46
CA GLN A 74 -3.84 -3.89 3.73
C GLN A 74 -2.68 -3.21 3.02
N LEU A 75 -2.87 -1.99 2.53
CA LEU A 75 -1.77 -1.20 1.99
C LEU A 75 -0.70 -0.96 3.05
N CYS A 76 -1.09 -0.68 4.30
CA CYS A 76 -0.12 -0.54 5.39
C CYS A 76 0.67 -1.82 5.61
N ARG A 77 0.02 -2.99 5.53
CA ARG A 77 0.73 -4.27 5.64
C ARG A 77 1.73 -4.45 4.51
N ALA A 78 1.35 -4.08 3.29
CA ALA A 78 2.26 -4.11 2.14
C ALA A 78 3.44 -3.16 2.34
N LEU A 79 3.18 -1.96 2.82
CA LEU A 79 4.23 -0.97 3.06
C LEU A 79 5.21 -1.41 4.15
N GLU A 80 4.73 -2.07 5.20
CA GLU A 80 5.60 -2.62 6.23
C GLU A 80 6.58 -3.64 5.65
N LYS A 81 6.10 -4.50 4.75
CA LYS A 81 6.98 -5.46 4.06
C LYS A 81 7.93 -4.76 3.09
N LEU A 82 7.46 -3.72 2.42
CA LEU A 82 8.28 -2.95 1.49
C LEU A 82 9.46 -2.29 2.19
N LYS A 83 9.27 -1.81 3.42
CA LYS A 83 10.36 -1.19 4.19
C LYS A 83 11.56 -2.12 4.36
N THR A 84 11.32 -3.41 4.51
CA THR A 84 12.38 -4.40 4.73
C THR A 84 12.85 -5.07 3.45
N ALA A 85 12.25 -4.73 2.30
CA ALA A 85 12.64 -5.29 1.02
C ALA A 85 14.02 -4.74 0.58
N PRO A 86 14.82 -5.54 -0.15
CA PRO A 86 16.10 -5.05 -0.64
C PRO A 86 15.92 -4.00 -1.74
N LEU A 87 16.85 -3.06 -1.81
CA LEU A 87 16.91 -2.10 -2.90
C LEU A 87 17.36 -2.79 -4.18
N GLU A 88 16.72 -2.43 -5.28
CA GLU A 88 17.05 -2.93 -6.60
C GLU A 88 17.66 -1.81 -7.45
N ALA A 89 18.66 -2.15 -8.20
CA ALA A 89 19.31 -1.20 -9.10
C ALA A 89 18.42 -0.84 -10.29
#